data_7309367e9e6981deadef3eda66426615
#
_entry.id   7309367e9e6981deadef3eda66426615
#
_cell.length_a   1.000
_cell.length_b   1.000
_cell.length_c   1.000
_cell.angle_alpha   90.00
_cell.angle_beta   90.00
_cell.angle_gamma   90.00
#
_symmetry.space_group_name_H-M   'P 1'
#
loop_
_entity.id
_entity.type
_entity.pdbx_description
1 polymer ?
#
loop_
_entity_poly.entity_id
_entity_poly.type
_entity_poly.pdbx_seq_one_letter_code
_entity_poly.pdbx_strand_id
1 'polypeptide(L)'
;MKHFYQDIQGWFDFQDLYKEMVKKHDNAKFVEVGAWKGKSTCFLAVEILNQKKKIKLDAIDSYEYLTDEFSYNKDAPDVFKKNIKPFKFIKPIFKNSLKAAKLYKNKSIDFIFFDSEHSEEYAMKEIKAWYPKVKIGGYMGGHDYVCFVHPDPKYVIGVGKAVNKIFDNNFKLYPGKTDKNGNLYGPSWLHKKRKESIIG
;
A
#
# COMPACT_ATOMS: atom_id res chain seq x y z
N MET A 1 -9.17 -11.24 17.19
CA MET A 1 -8.72 -12.33 16.28
C MET A 1 -7.20 -12.44 16.36
N LYS A 2 -6.62 -13.67 16.38
CA LYS A 2 -5.16 -13.84 16.34
C LYS A 2 -4.65 -13.50 14.92
N HIS A 3 -3.49 -12.87 14.85
CA HIS A 3 -2.80 -12.66 13.58
C HIS A 3 -2.32 -13.99 12.99
N PHE A 4 -2.39 -14.10 11.67
CA PHE A 4 -1.92 -15.25 10.89
C PHE A 4 -1.16 -14.84 9.62
N TYR A 5 -0.89 -13.54 9.47
CA TYR A 5 -0.15 -13.01 8.32
C TYR A 5 1.26 -13.61 8.21
N GLN A 6 1.83 -14.09 9.30
CA GLN A 6 3.15 -14.73 9.32
C GLN A 6 3.22 -15.97 8.42
N ASP A 7 2.09 -16.68 8.30
CA ASP A 7 1.95 -17.89 7.48
C ASP A 7 1.73 -17.58 5.99
N ILE A 8 1.53 -16.31 5.64
CA ILE A 8 1.35 -15.85 4.26
C ILE A 8 2.71 -15.44 3.70
N GLN A 9 3.05 -15.96 2.52
CA GLN A 9 4.27 -15.59 1.80
C GLN A 9 4.28 -14.08 1.50
N GLY A 10 5.45 -13.44 1.59
CA GLY A 10 5.66 -12.04 1.23
C GLY A 10 6.47 -11.27 2.25
N TRP A 11 6.82 -10.06 1.86
CA TRP A 11 7.53 -9.08 2.68
C TRP A 11 6.52 -8.16 3.34
N PHE A 12 6.73 -7.78 4.58
CA PHE A 12 5.84 -6.88 5.31
C PHE A 12 6.52 -6.43 6.61
N ASP A 13 6.87 -5.16 6.70
CA ASP A 13 7.55 -4.57 7.86
C ASP A 13 6.93 -3.26 8.37
N PHE A 14 5.84 -2.78 7.73
CA PHE A 14 5.16 -1.52 8.04
C PHE A 14 3.95 -1.68 8.99
N GLN A 15 4.00 -2.67 9.91
CA GLN A 15 2.92 -2.93 10.88
C GLN A 15 2.57 -1.71 11.73
N ASP A 16 3.58 -0.93 12.13
CA ASP A 16 3.38 0.19 13.04
C ASP A 16 2.60 1.33 12.35
N LEU A 17 2.87 1.57 11.05
CA LEU A 17 2.10 2.51 10.25
C LEU A 17 0.63 2.07 10.15
N TYR A 18 0.37 0.80 9.85
CA TYR A 18 -0.99 0.28 9.76
C TYR A 18 -1.74 0.35 11.09
N LYS A 19 -1.11 -0.01 12.21
CA LYS A 19 -1.70 0.15 13.55
C LYS A 19 -2.04 1.60 13.86
N GLU A 20 -1.14 2.53 13.52
CA GLU A 20 -1.38 3.97 13.71
C GLU A 20 -2.60 4.43 12.90
N MET A 21 -2.73 4.02 11.64
CA MET A 21 -3.86 4.39 10.80
C MET A 21 -5.18 3.82 11.30
N VAL A 22 -5.21 2.55 11.71
CA VAL A 22 -6.42 1.95 12.30
C VAL A 22 -6.82 2.66 13.59
N LYS A 23 -5.85 2.97 14.46
CA LYS A 23 -6.13 3.68 15.71
C LYS A 23 -6.73 5.08 15.49
N LYS A 24 -6.30 5.79 14.45
CA LYS A 24 -6.75 7.17 14.13
C LYS A 24 -8.15 7.25 13.53
N HIS A 25 -8.72 6.14 13.04
CA HIS A 25 -9.97 6.16 12.30
C HIS A 25 -10.99 5.22 12.93
N ASP A 26 -12.24 5.69 13.12
CA ASP A 26 -13.33 4.85 13.63
C ASP A 26 -14.25 4.34 12.54
N ASN A 27 -14.60 5.20 11.57
CA ASN A 27 -15.41 4.88 10.40
C ASN A 27 -14.75 5.48 9.17
N ALA A 28 -14.18 4.63 8.31
CA ALA A 28 -13.31 5.11 7.24
C ALA A 28 -13.30 4.20 6.01
N LYS A 29 -12.77 4.74 4.92
CA LYS A 29 -12.44 4.02 3.70
C LYS A 29 -10.94 3.95 3.54
N PHE A 30 -10.40 2.74 3.59
CA PHE A 30 -9.00 2.45 3.34
C PHE A 30 -8.83 1.79 1.98
N VAL A 31 -7.69 2.05 1.35
CA VAL A 31 -7.28 1.44 0.08
C VAL A 31 -5.84 0.98 0.20
N GLU A 32 -5.57 -0.25 -0.19
CA GLU A 32 -4.22 -0.80 -0.33
C GLU A 32 -3.98 -1.13 -1.80
N VAL A 33 -2.87 -0.68 -2.36
CA VAL A 33 -2.44 -0.92 -3.74
C VAL A 33 -1.16 -1.74 -3.71
N GLY A 34 -1.17 -2.92 -4.36
CA GLY A 34 -0.11 -3.92 -4.26
C GLY A 34 -0.42 -4.95 -3.16
N ALA A 35 -1.53 -5.67 -3.31
CA ALA A 35 -1.97 -6.62 -2.28
C ALA A 35 -1.29 -8.00 -2.37
N TRP A 36 -0.79 -8.38 -3.52
CA TRP A 36 -0.18 -9.67 -3.84
C TRP A 36 -0.94 -10.87 -3.23
N LYS A 37 -0.31 -11.65 -2.33
CA LYS A 37 -0.93 -12.80 -1.64
C LYS A 37 -1.70 -12.40 -0.37
N GLY A 38 -1.76 -11.09 -0.04
CA GLY A 38 -2.60 -10.53 1.02
C GLY A 38 -1.98 -10.55 2.42
N LYS A 39 -0.65 -10.63 2.55
CA LYS A 39 0.03 -10.65 3.87
C LYS A 39 -0.24 -9.37 4.66
N SER A 40 0.02 -8.21 4.09
CA SER A 40 -0.24 -6.89 4.68
C SER A 40 -1.74 -6.61 4.82
N THR A 41 -2.52 -6.98 3.81
CA THR A 41 -3.99 -6.88 3.81
C THR A 41 -4.61 -7.63 5.00
N CYS A 42 -4.19 -8.88 5.25
CA CYS A 42 -4.70 -9.67 6.36
C CYS A 42 -4.27 -9.13 7.72
N PHE A 43 -3.05 -8.60 7.82
CA PHE A 43 -2.63 -7.92 9.05
C PHE A 43 -3.53 -6.71 9.32
N LEU A 44 -3.72 -5.83 8.34
CA LEU A 44 -4.57 -4.65 8.46
C LEU A 44 -6.01 -5.02 8.84
N ALA A 45 -6.54 -6.08 8.23
CA ALA A 45 -7.89 -6.57 8.52
C ALA A 45 -8.04 -7.07 9.97
N VAL A 46 -7.06 -7.80 10.49
CA VAL A 46 -7.06 -8.25 11.88
C VAL A 46 -6.97 -7.07 12.85
N GLU A 47 -6.16 -6.05 12.55
CA GLU A 47 -6.10 -4.83 13.35
C GLU A 47 -7.43 -4.08 13.38
N ILE A 48 -8.11 -3.97 12.23
CA ILE A 48 -9.45 -3.35 12.12
C ILE A 48 -10.45 -4.08 13.04
N LEU A 49 -10.48 -5.41 13.01
CA LEU A 49 -11.36 -6.21 13.84
C LEU A 49 -11.02 -6.09 15.33
N ASN A 50 -9.73 -6.21 15.69
CA ASN A 50 -9.28 -6.20 17.07
C ASN A 50 -9.56 -4.85 17.75
N GLN A 51 -9.46 -3.76 17.00
CA GLN A 51 -9.78 -2.41 17.47
C GLN A 51 -11.26 -2.05 17.31
N LYS A 52 -12.11 -2.99 16.83
CA LYS A 52 -13.56 -2.83 16.64
C LYS A 52 -13.92 -1.63 15.75
N LYS A 53 -13.12 -1.37 14.71
CA LYS A 53 -13.31 -0.24 13.80
C LYS A 53 -14.27 -0.58 12.66
N LYS A 54 -15.02 0.44 12.16
CA LYS A 54 -15.93 0.31 11.01
C LYS A 54 -15.22 0.76 9.72
N ILE A 55 -14.07 0.17 9.41
CA ILE A 55 -13.26 0.52 8.25
C ILE A 55 -13.59 -0.44 7.10
N LYS A 56 -13.92 0.12 5.93
CA LYS A 56 -14.02 -0.61 4.66
C LYS A 56 -12.67 -0.60 3.99
N LEU A 57 -12.16 -1.76 3.60
CA LEU A 57 -10.86 -1.91 2.96
C LEU A 57 -11.03 -2.38 1.52
N ASP A 58 -10.52 -1.61 0.55
CA ASP A 58 -10.33 -2.10 -0.81
C ASP A 58 -8.86 -2.50 -0.98
N ALA A 59 -8.64 -3.72 -1.47
CA ALA A 59 -7.32 -4.25 -1.77
C ALA A 59 -7.19 -4.43 -3.29
N ILE A 60 -6.22 -3.72 -3.86
CA ILE A 60 -6.04 -3.58 -5.31
C ILE A 60 -4.75 -4.28 -5.72
N ASP A 61 -4.84 -5.12 -6.73
CA ASP A 61 -3.69 -5.66 -7.44
C ASP A 61 -4.11 -6.01 -8.88
N SER A 62 -3.23 -5.79 -9.84
CA SER A 62 -3.52 -6.13 -11.24
C SER A 62 -3.23 -7.58 -11.55
N TYR A 63 -2.21 -8.14 -10.90
CA TYR A 63 -1.58 -9.42 -11.24
C TYR A 63 -1.09 -9.48 -12.70
N GLU A 64 -0.96 -8.32 -13.39
CA GLU A 64 -0.48 -8.23 -14.78
C GLU A 64 1.01 -8.64 -14.91
N TYR A 65 1.74 -8.68 -13.80
CA TYR A 65 3.13 -9.13 -13.73
C TYR A 65 3.30 -10.66 -13.67
N LEU A 66 2.21 -11.42 -13.70
CA LEU A 66 2.22 -12.89 -13.69
C LEU A 66 2.55 -13.43 -15.10
N THR A 67 3.73 -13.07 -15.59
CA THR A 67 4.30 -13.60 -16.83
C THR A 67 5.03 -14.91 -16.58
N ASP A 68 5.51 -15.58 -17.62
CA ASP A 68 6.25 -16.84 -17.49
C ASP A 68 7.55 -16.68 -16.68
N GLU A 69 8.18 -15.50 -16.70
CA GLU A 69 9.34 -15.17 -15.85
C GLU A 69 9.01 -15.21 -14.34
N PHE A 70 7.76 -14.96 -13.96
CA PHE A 70 7.27 -14.97 -12.58
C PHE A 70 6.27 -16.11 -12.34
N SER A 71 6.48 -17.25 -12.99
CA SER A 71 5.56 -18.40 -12.91
C SER A 71 5.25 -18.88 -11.49
N TYR A 72 6.17 -18.68 -10.54
CA TYR A 72 5.98 -19.00 -9.11
C TYR A 72 4.90 -18.14 -8.42
N ASN A 73 4.39 -17.11 -9.08
CA ASN A 73 3.32 -16.25 -8.57
C ASN A 73 1.95 -16.50 -9.21
N LYS A 74 1.83 -17.44 -10.15
CA LYS A 74 0.56 -17.70 -10.89
C LYS A 74 -0.63 -18.00 -9.97
N ASP A 75 -0.37 -18.51 -8.78
CA ASP A 75 -1.37 -18.79 -7.75
C ASP A 75 -1.77 -17.56 -6.90
N ALA A 76 -1.05 -16.43 -7.03
CA ALA A 76 -1.23 -15.29 -6.14
C ALA A 76 -2.67 -14.76 -6.04
N PRO A 77 -3.45 -14.63 -7.13
CA PRO A 77 -4.85 -14.18 -7.03
C PRO A 77 -5.74 -15.13 -6.23
N ASP A 78 -5.55 -16.43 -6.35
CA ASP A 78 -6.38 -17.42 -5.65
C ASP A 78 -5.94 -17.56 -4.19
N VAL A 79 -4.64 -17.51 -3.92
CA VAL A 79 -4.10 -17.43 -2.55
C VAL A 79 -4.61 -16.18 -1.86
N PHE A 80 -4.59 -15.01 -2.52
CA PHE A 80 -5.15 -13.78 -1.99
C PHE A 80 -6.63 -13.95 -1.62
N LYS A 81 -7.47 -14.42 -2.55
CA LYS A 81 -8.91 -14.67 -2.29
C LYS A 81 -9.14 -15.60 -1.09
N LYS A 82 -8.34 -16.67 -0.99
CA LYS A 82 -8.38 -17.61 0.14
C LYS A 82 -8.06 -16.91 1.46
N ASN A 83 -7.01 -16.13 1.49
CA ASN A 83 -6.52 -15.47 2.71
C ASN A 83 -7.49 -14.40 3.23
N ILE A 84 -8.13 -13.62 2.34
CA ILE A 84 -9.09 -12.59 2.73
C ILE A 84 -10.51 -13.11 3.00
N LYS A 85 -10.80 -14.38 2.71
CA LYS A 85 -12.15 -14.99 2.85
C LYS A 85 -12.82 -14.74 4.22
N PRO A 86 -12.11 -14.70 5.36
CA PRO A 86 -12.71 -14.39 6.66
C PRO A 86 -13.22 -12.95 6.80
N PHE A 87 -12.78 -12.01 5.96
CA PHE A 87 -12.97 -10.58 6.14
C PHE A 87 -14.00 -10.02 5.15
N LYS A 88 -15.28 -10.00 5.52
CA LYS A 88 -16.39 -9.55 4.63
C LYS A 88 -16.35 -8.06 4.27
N PHE A 89 -15.56 -7.26 4.97
CA PHE A 89 -15.39 -5.82 4.72
C PHE A 89 -14.24 -5.49 3.75
N ILE A 90 -13.48 -6.52 3.30
CA ILE A 90 -12.47 -6.36 2.25
C ILE A 90 -13.13 -6.53 0.88
N LYS A 91 -12.90 -5.56 0.00
CA LYS A 91 -13.28 -5.63 -1.41
C LYS A 91 -12.03 -5.83 -2.28
N PRO A 92 -11.83 -7.00 -2.89
CA PRO A 92 -10.77 -7.20 -3.87
C PRO A 92 -11.06 -6.45 -5.17
N ILE A 93 -10.04 -5.83 -5.76
CA ILE A 93 -10.13 -5.14 -7.05
C ILE A 93 -8.94 -5.56 -7.91
N PHE A 94 -9.18 -6.43 -8.88
CA PHE A 94 -8.16 -6.95 -9.80
C PHE A 94 -8.01 -6.02 -11.00
N LYS A 95 -7.30 -4.92 -10.79
CA LYS A 95 -7.05 -3.88 -11.79
C LYS A 95 -5.71 -3.20 -11.55
N ASN A 96 -5.10 -2.75 -12.64
CA ASN A 96 -3.99 -1.81 -12.56
C ASN A 96 -4.38 -0.57 -11.74
N SER A 97 -3.45 -0.07 -10.95
CA SER A 97 -3.66 1.03 -9.99
C SER A 97 -4.27 2.27 -10.63
N LEU A 98 -3.74 2.72 -11.79
CA LEU A 98 -4.23 3.91 -12.47
C LEU A 98 -5.65 3.72 -13.04
N LYS A 99 -5.98 2.50 -13.50
CA LYS A 99 -7.35 2.14 -13.92
C LYS A 99 -8.29 2.08 -12.71
N ALA A 100 -7.83 1.55 -11.58
CA ALA A 100 -8.59 1.46 -10.34
C ALA A 100 -8.91 2.85 -9.76
N ALA A 101 -7.98 3.81 -9.83
CA ALA A 101 -8.19 5.19 -9.35
C ALA A 101 -9.43 5.86 -9.98
N LYS A 102 -9.78 5.50 -11.22
CA LYS A 102 -10.96 6.03 -11.92
C LYS A 102 -12.29 5.56 -11.32
N LEU A 103 -12.28 4.51 -10.49
CA LEU A 103 -13.48 3.99 -9.81
C LEU A 103 -13.87 4.82 -8.57
N TYR A 104 -12.99 5.71 -8.12
CA TYR A 104 -13.17 6.47 -6.88
C TYR A 104 -13.56 7.92 -7.17
N LYS A 105 -14.55 8.41 -6.41
CA LYS A 105 -14.89 9.84 -6.37
C LYS A 105 -13.75 10.60 -5.67
N ASN A 106 -13.58 11.86 -6.03
CA ASN A 106 -12.67 12.74 -5.30
C ASN A 106 -13.10 12.84 -3.83
N LYS A 107 -12.14 12.99 -2.91
CA LYS A 107 -12.38 13.13 -1.46
C LYS A 107 -13.20 11.99 -0.86
N SER A 108 -12.97 10.75 -1.30
CA SER A 108 -13.72 9.57 -0.81
C SER A 108 -12.89 8.61 0.05
N ILE A 109 -11.57 8.78 0.10
CA ILE A 109 -10.63 7.88 0.77
C ILE A 109 -10.05 8.59 2.00
N ASP A 110 -10.04 7.88 3.13
CA ASP A 110 -9.43 8.37 4.38
C ASP A 110 -7.96 7.99 4.48
N PHE A 111 -7.58 6.81 3.99
CA PHE A 111 -6.20 6.35 3.93
C PHE A 111 -5.95 5.49 2.70
N ILE A 112 -4.86 5.76 1.98
CA ILE A 112 -4.36 4.91 0.89
C ILE A 112 -2.89 4.59 1.12
N PHE A 113 -2.51 3.35 0.79
CA PHE A 113 -1.13 2.85 0.90
C PHE A 113 -0.70 2.17 -0.39
N PHE A 114 0.53 2.46 -0.85
CA PHE A 114 1.13 1.92 -2.06
C PHE A 114 2.29 1.00 -1.73
N ASP A 115 2.23 -0.21 -2.25
CA ASP A 115 3.31 -1.21 -2.23
C ASP A 115 3.24 -1.97 -3.56
N SER A 116 3.40 -1.23 -4.67
CA SER A 116 3.14 -1.71 -6.02
C SER A 116 4.39 -1.64 -6.90
N GLU A 117 4.38 -0.90 -7.97
CA GLU A 117 5.52 -0.73 -8.86
C GLU A 117 6.43 0.39 -8.33
N HIS A 118 7.75 0.18 -8.34
CA HIS A 118 8.70 0.97 -7.56
C HIS A 118 9.48 2.00 -8.38
N SER A 119 9.24 2.13 -9.70
CA SER A 119 9.93 3.16 -10.48
C SER A 119 9.45 4.56 -10.09
N GLU A 120 10.35 5.53 -10.23
CA GLU A 120 10.04 6.94 -9.96
C GLU A 120 8.86 7.43 -10.80
N GLU A 121 8.87 7.10 -12.09
CA GLU A 121 7.85 7.55 -13.03
C GLU A 121 6.46 7.03 -12.68
N TYR A 122 6.37 5.73 -12.35
CA TYR A 122 5.10 5.11 -12.02
C TYR A 122 4.57 5.56 -10.66
N ALA A 123 5.44 5.65 -9.65
CA ALA A 123 5.08 6.19 -8.35
C ALA A 123 4.54 7.63 -8.44
N MET A 124 5.16 8.47 -9.28
CA MET A 124 4.63 9.82 -9.56
C MET A 124 3.24 9.79 -10.19
N LYS A 125 3.00 8.90 -11.16
CA LYS A 125 1.69 8.74 -11.81
C LYS A 125 0.64 8.27 -10.81
N GLU A 126 0.97 7.29 -9.97
CA GLU A 126 0.08 6.80 -8.92
C GLU A 126 -0.29 7.89 -7.92
N ILE A 127 0.69 8.56 -7.32
CA ILE A 127 0.45 9.63 -6.37
C ILE A 127 -0.47 10.70 -6.99
N LYS A 128 -0.19 11.16 -8.21
CA LYS A 128 -1.00 12.17 -8.91
C LYS A 128 -2.43 11.69 -9.18
N ALA A 129 -2.61 10.44 -9.58
CA ALA A 129 -3.94 9.88 -9.88
C ALA A 129 -4.80 9.70 -8.63
N TRP A 130 -4.20 9.31 -7.51
CA TRP A 130 -4.89 9.00 -6.28
C TRP A 130 -5.03 10.19 -5.31
N TYR A 131 -4.15 11.19 -5.38
CA TYR A 131 -4.20 12.34 -4.47
C TYR A 131 -5.56 13.05 -4.43
N PRO A 132 -6.22 13.32 -5.58
CA PRO A 132 -7.56 13.92 -5.56
C PRO A 132 -8.61 13.06 -4.85
N LYS A 133 -8.40 11.73 -4.78
CA LYS A 133 -9.34 10.77 -4.18
C LYS A 133 -9.28 10.78 -2.65
N VAL A 134 -8.12 11.16 -2.09
CA VAL A 134 -7.95 11.28 -0.64
C VAL A 134 -8.66 12.53 -0.12
N LYS A 135 -9.35 12.40 1.00
CA LYS A 135 -9.99 13.51 1.71
C LYS A 135 -8.95 14.52 2.21
N ILE A 136 -9.34 15.78 2.37
CA ILE A 136 -8.55 16.72 3.18
C ILE A 136 -8.57 16.20 4.63
N GLY A 137 -7.40 16.18 5.27
CA GLY A 137 -7.20 15.53 6.56
C GLY A 137 -6.92 14.03 6.50
N GLY A 138 -7.17 13.39 5.35
CA GLY A 138 -6.83 11.98 5.10
C GLY A 138 -5.33 11.78 4.85
N TYR A 139 -4.93 10.52 4.66
CA TYR A 139 -3.53 10.12 4.57
C TYR A 139 -3.24 9.37 3.29
N MET A 140 -2.05 9.60 2.75
CA MET A 140 -1.46 8.86 1.64
C MET A 140 -0.07 8.40 2.05
N GLY A 141 0.22 7.12 1.89
CA GLY A 141 1.51 6.55 2.24
C GLY A 141 1.93 5.44 1.30
N GLY A 142 3.12 4.92 1.50
CA GLY A 142 3.63 3.80 0.73
C GLY A 142 4.91 3.23 1.32
N HIS A 143 5.34 2.12 0.75
CA HIS A 143 6.59 1.44 1.10
C HIS A 143 7.74 1.89 0.19
N ASP A 144 8.92 1.31 0.40
CA ASP A 144 10.12 1.47 -0.42
C ASP A 144 10.56 2.93 -0.66
N TYR A 145 10.49 3.76 0.39
CA TYR A 145 11.08 5.09 0.36
C TYR A 145 12.61 4.98 0.38
N VAL A 146 13.17 4.48 -0.72
CA VAL A 146 14.60 4.43 -0.96
C VAL A 146 14.89 4.89 -2.39
N CYS A 147 16.06 5.47 -2.57
CA CYS A 147 16.61 5.75 -3.89
C CYS A 147 17.74 4.75 -4.13
N PHE A 148 17.38 3.52 -4.38
CA PHE A 148 18.34 2.46 -4.62
C PHE A 148 18.40 2.14 -6.11
N VAL A 149 19.60 2.18 -6.67
CA VAL A 149 19.86 1.69 -8.03
C VAL A 149 20.44 0.28 -7.86
N HIS A 150 19.62 -0.73 -8.11
CA HIS A 150 20.10 -2.11 -8.17
C HIS A 150 21.09 -2.26 -9.33
N PRO A 151 22.16 -3.09 -9.21
CA PRO A 151 23.07 -3.36 -10.32
C PRO A 151 22.35 -3.82 -11.61
N ASP A 152 21.23 -4.53 -11.46
CA ASP A 152 20.33 -4.83 -12.57
C ASP A 152 19.37 -3.65 -12.76
N PRO A 153 19.40 -2.96 -13.94
CA PRO A 153 18.56 -1.79 -14.20
C PRO A 153 17.05 -2.08 -14.21
N LYS A 154 16.63 -3.34 -14.22
CA LYS A 154 15.23 -3.75 -14.08
C LYS A 154 14.66 -3.47 -12.68
N TYR A 155 15.53 -3.26 -11.67
CA TYR A 155 15.13 -3.05 -10.27
C TYR A 155 15.49 -1.64 -9.77
N VAL A 156 15.05 -0.62 -10.48
CA VAL A 156 15.24 0.78 -10.04
C VAL A 156 14.14 1.16 -9.07
N ILE A 157 14.48 1.27 -7.78
CA ILE A 157 13.56 1.82 -6.78
C ILE A 157 13.71 3.34 -6.77
N GLY A 158 12.67 4.02 -7.22
CA GLY A 158 12.62 5.48 -7.33
C GLY A 158 11.50 6.14 -6.52
N VAL A 159 10.82 5.38 -5.65
CA VAL A 159 9.69 5.87 -4.85
C VAL A 159 10.08 7.09 -4.02
N GLY A 160 11.23 7.06 -3.33
CA GLY A 160 11.71 8.19 -2.53
C GLY A 160 11.92 9.46 -3.35
N LYS A 161 12.42 9.34 -4.59
CA LYS A 161 12.55 10.50 -5.50
C LYS A 161 11.19 11.08 -5.87
N ALA A 162 10.22 10.23 -6.19
CA ALA A 162 8.86 10.65 -6.51
C ALA A 162 8.19 11.36 -5.33
N VAL A 163 8.31 10.80 -4.14
CA VAL A 163 7.75 11.36 -2.88
C VAL A 163 8.37 12.72 -2.56
N ASN A 164 9.69 12.85 -2.65
CA ASN A 164 10.39 14.12 -2.43
C ASN A 164 9.95 15.19 -3.44
N LYS A 165 9.90 14.85 -4.73
CA LYS A 165 9.48 15.79 -5.78
C LYS A 165 8.06 16.31 -5.58
N ILE A 166 7.16 15.46 -5.05
CA ILE A 166 5.74 15.80 -4.91
C ILE A 166 5.45 16.49 -3.58
N PHE A 167 6.04 16.02 -2.47
CA PHE A 167 5.64 16.47 -1.13
C PHE A 167 6.65 17.37 -0.45
N ASP A 168 7.82 17.63 -1.05
CA ASP A 168 8.84 18.56 -0.53
C ASP A 168 9.07 18.38 0.99
N ASN A 169 9.47 17.19 1.41
CA ASN A 169 9.66 16.80 2.81
C ASN A 169 8.43 16.92 3.74
N ASN A 170 7.23 17.20 3.19
CA ASN A 170 6.00 17.26 3.99
C ASN A 170 5.38 15.87 4.17
N PHE A 171 6.15 14.95 4.75
CA PHE A 171 5.74 13.58 5.10
C PHE A 171 6.55 13.06 6.29
N LYS A 172 6.04 12.03 6.93
CA LYS A 172 6.71 11.28 8.00
C LYS A 172 7.30 10.01 7.43
N LEU A 173 8.51 9.63 7.88
CA LEU A 173 9.10 8.32 7.61
C LEU A 173 8.90 7.37 8.78
N TYR A 174 8.65 6.12 8.44
CA TYR A 174 8.72 4.97 9.33
C TYR A 174 9.96 4.18 8.92
N PRO A 175 10.91 3.94 9.84
CA PRO A 175 12.14 3.24 9.50
C PRO A 175 11.84 1.83 9.01
N GLY A 176 12.59 1.39 8.00
CA GLY A 176 12.59 0.00 7.58
C GLY A 176 13.11 -0.90 8.70
N LYS A 177 12.75 -2.17 8.63
CA LYS A 177 13.18 -3.19 9.61
C LYS A 177 14.16 -4.16 8.96
N THR A 178 15.07 -4.68 9.76
CA THR A 178 15.96 -5.75 9.33
C THR A 178 15.31 -7.09 9.66
N ASP A 179 15.26 -8.00 8.68
CA ASP A 179 14.77 -9.34 8.91
C ASP A 179 15.81 -10.20 9.68
N LYS A 180 15.43 -11.44 10.03
CA LYS A 180 16.30 -12.38 10.72
C LYS A 180 17.57 -12.78 9.95
N ASN A 181 17.61 -12.52 8.66
CA ASN A 181 18.72 -12.81 7.78
C ASN A 181 19.63 -11.59 7.54
N GLY A 182 19.32 -10.43 8.16
CA GLY A 182 20.06 -9.19 8.00
C GLY A 182 19.64 -8.34 6.79
N ASN A 183 18.59 -8.71 6.05
CA ASN A 183 18.08 -7.90 4.95
C ASN A 183 17.33 -6.68 5.48
N LEU A 184 17.73 -5.50 5.03
CA LEU A 184 17.06 -4.25 5.38
C LEU A 184 15.92 -4.00 4.40
N TYR A 185 14.70 -3.85 4.94
CA TYR A 185 13.54 -3.37 4.18
C TYR A 185 13.55 -1.84 4.08
N GLY A 186 13.03 -1.33 2.97
CA GLY A 186 12.92 0.11 2.76
C GLY A 186 12.01 0.79 3.77
N PRO A 187 12.27 2.08 4.12
CA PRO A 187 11.34 2.83 4.95
C PRO A 187 9.99 3.02 4.27
N SER A 188 8.94 3.15 5.08
CA SER A 188 7.63 3.59 4.60
C SER A 188 7.48 5.10 4.81
N TRP A 189 6.68 5.74 3.96
CA TRP A 189 6.37 7.16 4.05
C TRP A 189 4.89 7.38 4.29
N LEU A 190 4.54 8.53 4.91
CA LEU A 190 3.16 8.91 5.20
C LEU A 190 2.98 10.43 5.10
N HIS A 191 2.18 10.87 4.15
CA HIS A 191 1.76 12.25 3.97
C HIS A 191 0.33 12.47 4.45
N LYS A 192 0.09 13.53 5.22
CA LYS A 192 -1.26 13.99 5.56
C LYS A 192 -1.72 15.05 4.57
N LYS A 193 -2.77 14.78 3.82
CA LYS A 193 -3.31 15.75 2.86
C LYS A 193 -3.90 16.97 3.57
N ARG A 194 -3.35 18.15 3.29
CA ARG A 194 -3.76 19.42 3.89
C ARG A 194 -4.44 20.37 2.92
N LYS A 195 -4.23 20.19 1.62
CA LYS A 195 -4.75 21.04 0.53
C LYS A 195 -5.24 20.23 -0.66
N GLU A 196 -6.00 20.84 -1.55
CA GLU A 196 -6.59 20.15 -2.72
C GLU A 196 -5.55 19.77 -3.76
N SER A 197 -4.58 20.63 -4.01
CA SER A 197 -3.52 20.42 -4.99
C SER A 197 -2.21 20.03 -4.33
N ILE A 198 -1.46 19.13 -4.97
CA ILE A 198 -0.10 18.74 -4.56
C ILE A 198 0.89 19.81 -5.02
N ILE A 199 0.62 20.40 -6.18
CA ILE A 199 1.43 21.43 -6.81
C ILE A 199 0.76 22.77 -6.48
N GLY A 200 1.39 23.54 -5.66
CA GLY A 200 1.00 24.91 -5.34
C GLY A 200 1.42 25.85 -6.42
#